data_8efd8286efb04e5c7e1f4de7cdbcd298
#
_entry.id   8efd8286efb04e5c7e1f4de7cdbcd298
#
_cell.length_a   1.000
_cell.length_b   1.000
_cell.length_c   1.000
_cell.angle_alpha   90.00
_cell.angle_beta   90.00
_cell.angle_gamma   90.00
#
_symmetry.space_group_name_H-M   'P 1'
#
loop_
_entity.id
_entity.type
_entity.pdbx_description
1 polymer ?
#
loop_
_entity_poly.entity_id
_entity_poly.type
_entity_poly.pdbx_seq_one_letter_code
_entity_poly.pdbx_strand_id
1 'polypeptide(L)'
;LIAATLVAAMGVSLLTGCGVSNKSHDNTQVGTTENSSDKAKNKEVKMHVWCSKDDVDITTQMIESFKEANKGTDFNIIIEESEDSDARNNILSNVHNGADVFPIADDQITSMVAGGALYEIEDVDAVKKADDEGAVEAATIDGKLYGYPLTADNGYFMYYNKNYFSDSDVATLDGMLDIAGANGKYLTMDWSSGWYLYSFFGNTGLDFGVNDDGVTNHCNWNAIITDIKGVDIAQAMLDIAAKPGFKNCVQDDFIAGVQDGSIIAGVSGCWNAAKIKELWGDDYGAVKLPTYTCAGQQIQMSSFKGYKYMAVNAY
;
A
#
# COMPACT_ATOMS: atom_id res chain seq x y z
N LEU A 1 2.82 -16.09 13.82
CA LEU A 1 1.87 -17.21 13.57
C LEU A 1 1.01 -16.95 12.32
N ILE A 2 0.83 -15.70 11.89
CA ILE A 2 -0.02 -15.32 10.73
C ILE A 2 0.74 -15.55 9.41
N ALA A 3 2.05 -15.39 9.38
CA ALA A 3 2.86 -15.60 8.18
C ALA A 3 2.92 -17.06 7.66
N ALA A 4 2.60 -18.04 8.49
CA ALA A 4 2.64 -19.45 8.09
C ALA A 4 1.42 -19.91 7.29
N THR A 5 0.30 -19.17 7.33
CA THR A 5 -0.95 -19.56 6.69
C THR A 5 -1.04 -19.11 5.22
N LEU A 6 -0.41 -18.01 4.86
CA LEU A 6 -0.35 -17.51 3.47
C LEU A 6 0.38 -18.47 2.50
N VAL A 7 1.33 -19.25 3.02
CA VAL A 7 2.16 -20.17 2.21
C VAL A 7 1.38 -21.40 1.74
N ALA A 8 0.30 -21.79 2.41
CA ALA A 8 -0.44 -23.02 2.09
C ALA A 8 -1.48 -22.86 0.97
N ALA A 9 -1.98 -21.65 0.71
CA ALA A 9 -3.08 -21.42 -0.23
C ALA A 9 -2.65 -21.38 -1.71
N MET A 10 -1.38 -21.08 -2.02
CA MET A 10 -0.89 -20.97 -3.40
C MET A 10 -0.52 -22.30 -4.09
N GLY A 11 -0.71 -23.43 -3.44
CA GLY A 11 -0.09 -24.72 -3.86
C GLY A 11 -0.93 -25.69 -4.69
N VAL A 12 -2.21 -25.45 -4.99
CA VAL A 12 -3.07 -26.57 -5.48
C VAL A 12 -3.71 -26.40 -6.87
N SER A 13 -3.71 -25.24 -7.49
CA SER A 13 -4.57 -24.98 -8.67
C SER A 13 -3.93 -25.07 -10.07
N LEU A 14 -2.70 -25.53 -10.25
CA LEU A 14 -2.00 -25.48 -11.56
C LEU A 14 -1.85 -26.82 -12.31
N LEU A 15 -2.73 -27.80 -12.14
CA LEU A 15 -2.63 -29.08 -12.86
C LEU A 15 -3.95 -29.56 -13.47
N THR A 16 -4.54 -28.81 -14.40
CA THR A 16 -5.45 -29.41 -15.41
C THR A 16 -5.39 -28.68 -16.75
N GLY A 17 -4.36 -28.97 -17.53
CA GLY A 17 -4.29 -28.61 -18.95
C GLY A 17 -4.70 -29.79 -19.84
N CYS A 18 -5.83 -29.68 -20.51
CA CYS A 18 -6.35 -30.67 -21.43
C CYS A 18 -5.49 -30.88 -22.68
N GLY A 19 -5.07 -32.11 -22.92
CA GLY A 19 -4.48 -32.52 -24.18
C GLY A 19 -5.53 -32.76 -25.25
N VAL A 20 -5.36 -32.17 -26.42
CA VAL A 20 -6.12 -32.52 -27.64
C VAL A 20 -5.38 -33.61 -28.41
N SER A 21 -6.11 -34.71 -28.60
CA SER A 21 -5.70 -35.88 -29.36
C SER A 21 -5.86 -35.63 -30.86
N ASN A 22 -4.84 -35.98 -31.67
CA ASN A 22 -5.06 -36.33 -33.07
C ASN A 22 -4.37 -37.64 -33.41
N LYS A 23 -5.15 -38.57 -33.94
CA LYS A 23 -4.79 -39.93 -34.40
C LYS A 23 -4.12 -39.89 -35.77
N SER A 24 -3.11 -40.74 -35.98
CA SER A 24 -3.19 -41.81 -36.94
C SER A 24 -1.87 -42.56 -37.14
N HIS A 25 -2.03 -43.92 -37.19
CA HIS A 25 -1.33 -45.01 -37.89
C HIS A 25 0.08 -45.47 -37.48
N ASP A 26 0.04 -46.57 -36.76
CA ASP A 26 0.60 -47.92 -37.10
C ASP A 26 2.02 -48.01 -37.64
N ASN A 27 2.97 -48.58 -36.84
CA ASN A 27 3.71 -49.77 -37.26
C ASN A 27 4.45 -50.44 -36.10
N THR A 28 4.35 -51.75 -36.04
CA THR A 28 4.90 -52.69 -35.06
C THR A 28 6.39 -52.83 -35.20
N GLN A 29 7.15 -52.71 -34.09
CA GLN A 29 8.35 -53.54 -33.86
C GLN A 29 8.68 -53.75 -32.38
N VAL A 30 8.86 -55.02 -32.04
CA VAL A 30 9.26 -55.56 -30.74
C VAL A 30 10.73 -55.30 -30.51
N GLY A 31 11.10 -54.83 -29.31
CA GLY A 31 12.51 -54.74 -28.92
C GLY A 31 12.78 -54.21 -27.53
N THR A 32 13.04 -55.14 -26.62
CA THR A 32 13.86 -55.04 -25.40
C THR A 32 13.57 -53.93 -24.37
N THR A 33 13.16 -54.41 -23.21
CA THR A 33 13.14 -53.76 -21.90
C THR A 33 14.51 -53.21 -21.52
N GLU A 34 14.69 -51.91 -21.59
CA GLU A 34 15.69 -51.22 -20.77
C GLU A 34 14.98 -50.40 -19.73
N ASN A 35 15.27 -50.73 -18.49
CA ASN A 35 14.79 -50.09 -17.28
C ASN A 35 15.51 -48.74 -17.17
N SER A 36 15.06 -47.71 -17.89
CA SER A 36 15.45 -46.33 -17.64
C SER A 36 14.49 -45.74 -16.60
N SER A 37 14.98 -45.69 -15.37
CA SER A 37 14.41 -44.81 -14.36
C SER A 37 14.59 -43.35 -14.82
N ASP A 38 13.73 -42.89 -15.72
CA ASP A 38 13.58 -41.46 -15.95
C ASP A 38 12.96 -40.85 -14.69
N LYS A 39 13.85 -40.35 -13.83
CA LYS A 39 13.45 -39.31 -12.89
C LYS A 39 12.87 -38.18 -13.76
N ALA A 40 11.55 -38.03 -13.75
CA ALA A 40 10.90 -36.87 -14.33
C ALA A 40 11.64 -35.64 -13.76
N LYS A 41 12.38 -34.92 -14.62
CA LYS A 41 12.95 -33.64 -14.24
C LYS A 41 11.77 -32.75 -13.88
N ASN A 42 11.64 -32.37 -12.62
CA ASN A 42 10.69 -31.36 -12.20
C ASN A 42 10.88 -30.16 -13.12
N LYS A 43 9.79 -29.73 -13.77
CA LYS A 43 9.81 -28.53 -14.62
C LYS A 43 10.09 -27.36 -13.68
N GLU A 44 11.17 -26.61 -13.92
CA GLU A 44 11.45 -25.36 -13.21
C GLU A 44 10.28 -24.39 -13.40
N VAL A 45 9.75 -23.86 -12.30
CA VAL A 45 8.73 -22.81 -12.28
C VAL A 45 9.43 -21.50 -11.99
N LYS A 46 9.39 -20.58 -12.96
CA LYS A 46 9.96 -19.24 -12.81
C LYS A 46 8.86 -18.29 -12.36
N MET A 47 9.16 -17.46 -11.37
CA MET A 47 8.28 -16.43 -10.85
C MET A 47 9.07 -15.15 -10.63
N HIS A 48 8.44 -14.02 -10.91
CA HIS A 48 8.94 -12.70 -10.65
C HIS A 48 8.06 -12.03 -9.59
N VAL A 49 8.64 -11.58 -8.50
CA VAL A 49 7.95 -10.97 -7.36
C VAL A 49 8.48 -9.57 -7.15
N TRP A 50 7.60 -8.58 -7.11
CA TRP A 50 7.94 -7.24 -6.63
C TRP A 50 7.66 -7.12 -5.15
N CYS A 51 8.46 -6.32 -4.45
CA CYS A 51 8.18 -5.84 -3.10
C CYS A 51 8.83 -4.48 -2.88
N SER A 52 8.35 -3.73 -1.88
CA SER A 52 9.01 -2.49 -1.48
C SER A 52 10.41 -2.79 -0.92
N LYS A 53 11.29 -1.81 -1.02
CA LYS A 53 12.69 -1.93 -0.57
C LYS A 53 12.80 -2.40 0.87
N ASP A 54 11.95 -1.88 1.75
CA ASP A 54 11.97 -2.20 3.18
C ASP A 54 11.46 -3.62 3.47
N ASP A 55 10.76 -4.26 2.53
CA ASP A 55 10.16 -5.58 2.66
C ASP A 55 10.99 -6.71 2.01
N VAL A 56 12.15 -6.41 1.41
CA VAL A 56 12.99 -7.41 0.70
C VAL A 56 13.37 -8.56 1.61
N ASP A 57 13.81 -8.27 2.84
CA ASP A 57 14.25 -9.30 3.79
C ASP A 57 13.11 -10.22 4.21
N ILE A 58 11.93 -9.68 4.53
CA ILE A 58 10.77 -10.49 4.92
C ILE A 58 10.22 -11.27 3.72
N THR A 59 10.17 -10.68 2.55
CA THR A 59 9.74 -11.35 1.31
C THR A 59 10.67 -12.52 0.98
N THR A 60 11.98 -12.35 1.14
CA THR A 60 12.97 -13.42 0.96
C THR A 60 12.69 -14.59 1.90
N GLN A 61 12.46 -14.33 3.19
CA GLN A 61 12.13 -15.37 4.18
C GLN A 61 10.81 -16.08 3.85
N MET A 62 9.80 -15.35 3.37
CA MET A 62 8.54 -15.93 2.94
C MET A 62 8.73 -16.85 1.73
N ILE A 63 9.52 -16.45 0.74
CA ILE A 63 9.84 -17.26 -0.44
C ILE A 63 10.62 -18.53 -0.05
N GLU A 64 11.58 -18.44 0.86
CA GLU A 64 12.29 -19.62 1.36
C GLU A 64 11.35 -20.60 2.06
N SER A 65 10.45 -20.08 2.91
CA SER A 65 9.42 -20.88 3.59
C SER A 65 8.46 -21.53 2.59
N PHE A 66 8.07 -20.81 1.53
CA PHE A 66 7.25 -21.32 0.45
C PHE A 66 7.95 -22.48 -0.31
N LYS A 67 9.22 -22.30 -0.69
CA LYS A 67 10.01 -23.35 -1.35
C LYS A 67 10.15 -24.59 -0.48
N GLU A 68 10.39 -24.40 0.82
CA GLU A 68 10.50 -25.49 1.79
C GLU A 68 9.18 -26.28 1.93
N ALA A 69 8.04 -25.59 1.92
CA ALA A 69 6.72 -26.22 1.96
C ALA A 69 6.38 -26.96 0.65
N ASN A 70 7.02 -26.60 -0.47
CA ASN A 70 6.73 -27.10 -1.83
C ASN A 70 7.92 -27.83 -2.46
N LYS A 71 8.68 -28.62 -1.71
CA LYS A 71 9.91 -29.32 -2.14
C LYS A 71 9.77 -30.21 -3.38
N GLY A 72 8.57 -30.54 -3.81
CA GLY A 72 8.31 -31.35 -5.02
C GLY A 72 8.44 -30.55 -6.31
N THR A 73 8.54 -29.23 -6.24
CA THR A 73 8.65 -28.33 -7.41
C THR A 73 9.94 -27.52 -7.31
N ASP A 74 10.60 -27.33 -8.45
CA ASP A 74 11.80 -26.50 -8.56
C ASP A 74 11.36 -25.06 -8.89
N PHE A 75 11.41 -24.16 -7.90
CA PHE A 75 11.02 -22.75 -8.04
C PHE A 75 12.25 -21.86 -8.19
N ASN A 76 12.30 -21.13 -9.29
CA ASN A 76 13.22 -20.03 -9.52
C ASN A 76 12.48 -18.70 -9.36
N ILE A 77 12.52 -18.12 -8.15
CA ILE A 77 11.78 -16.88 -7.81
C ILE A 77 12.78 -15.74 -7.73
N ILE A 78 12.53 -14.70 -8.51
CA ILE A 78 13.34 -13.48 -8.57
C ILE A 78 12.56 -12.38 -7.84
N ILE A 79 13.22 -11.68 -6.91
CA ILE A 79 12.68 -10.49 -6.24
C ILE A 79 13.26 -9.25 -6.92
N GLU A 80 12.40 -8.26 -7.19
CA GLU A 80 12.78 -6.95 -7.68
C GLU A 80 12.10 -5.88 -6.82
N GLU A 81 12.83 -4.81 -6.50
CA GLU A 81 12.32 -3.69 -5.73
C GLU A 81 11.34 -2.86 -6.58
N SER A 82 10.11 -2.72 -6.11
CA SER A 82 9.09 -1.84 -6.68
C SER A 82 8.12 -1.43 -5.57
N GLU A 83 7.95 -0.13 -5.40
CA GLU A 83 7.02 0.37 -4.38
C GLU A 83 5.56 0.11 -4.79
N ASP A 84 4.71 -0.15 -3.80
CA ASP A 84 3.28 -0.38 -4.00
C ASP A 84 2.59 0.81 -4.70
N SER A 85 3.02 2.04 -4.43
CA SER A 85 2.53 3.25 -5.08
C SER A 85 2.73 3.27 -6.60
N ASP A 86 3.79 2.61 -7.09
CA ASP A 86 4.18 2.61 -8.51
C ASP A 86 3.62 1.39 -9.27
N ALA A 87 3.24 0.34 -8.55
CA ALA A 87 2.85 -0.96 -9.11
C ALA A 87 1.77 -0.85 -10.18
N ARG A 88 0.69 -0.08 -9.93
CA ARG A 88 -0.38 0.14 -10.92
C ARG A 88 0.15 0.70 -12.23
N ASN A 89 0.95 1.76 -12.19
CA ASN A 89 1.45 2.40 -13.41
C ASN A 89 2.42 1.47 -14.15
N ASN A 90 3.28 0.77 -13.42
CA ASN A 90 4.25 -0.17 -13.98
C ASN A 90 3.55 -1.36 -14.65
N ILE A 91 2.60 -2.00 -13.98
CA ILE A 91 1.84 -3.13 -14.52
C ILE A 91 0.98 -2.69 -15.71
N LEU A 92 0.18 -1.63 -15.57
CA LEU A 92 -0.72 -1.18 -16.66
C LEU A 92 0.04 -0.66 -17.88
N SER A 93 1.28 -0.22 -17.74
CA SER A 93 2.11 0.17 -18.88
C SER A 93 2.53 -1.03 -19.73
N ASN A 94 2.74 -2.20 -19.13
CA ASN A 94 3.12 -3.43 -19.82
C ASN A 94 2.83 -4.67 -18.97
N VAL A 95 1.59 -5.14 -18.99
CA VAL A 95 1.11 -6.29 -18.19
C VAL A 95 1.89 -7.60 -18.42
N HIS A 96 2.43 -7.81 -19.63
CA HIS A 96 3.14 -9.04 -19.98
C HIS A 96 4.60 -9.08 -19.47
N ASN A 97 5.17 -7.94 -19.09
CA ASN A 97 6.53 -7.83 -18.58
C ASN A 97 6.58 -7.40 -17.10
N GLY A 98 5.42 -7.23 -16.47
CA GLY A 98 5.34 -6.97 -15.04
C GLY A 98 5.66 -8.22 -14.22
N ALA A 99 5.76 -8.06 -12.90
CA ALA A 99 5.92 -9.19 -12.00
C ALA A 99 4.67 -10.10 -12.00
N ASP A 100 4.87 -11.38 -11.68
CA ASP A 100 3.77 -12.33 -11.49
C ASP A 100 3.00 -12.03 -10.20
N VAL A 101 3.72 -11.57 -9.17
CA VAL A 101 3.17 -11.20 -7.85
C VAL A 101 3.75 -9.85 -7.43
N PHE A 102 2.90 -8.92 -6.98
CA PHE A 102 3.33 -7.57 -6.66
C PHE A 102 2.44 -6.90 -5.59
N PRO A 103 3.00 -5.95 -4.81
CA PRO A 103 2.25 -5.21 -3.82
C PRO A 103 1.40 -4.11 -4.46
N ILE A 104 0.21 -3.88 -3.95
CA ILE A 104 -0.68 -2.77 -4.32
C ILE A 104 -1.40 -2.21 -3.09
N ALA A 105 -1.84 -0.95 -3.17
CA ALA A 105 -2.78 -0.38 -2.23
C ALA A 105 -4.23 -0.55 -2.71
N ASP A 106 -5.19 -0.47 -1.80
CA ASP A 106 -6.62 -0.66 -2.07
C ASP A 106 -7.18 0.32 -3.10
N ASP A 107 -6.72 1.57 -3.13
CA ASP A 107 -7.12 2.59 -4.09
C ASP A 107 -6.74 2.26 -5.56
N GLN A 108 -5.87 1.30 -5.77
CA GLN A 108 -5.40 0.88 -7.10
C GLN A 108 -6.23 -0.27 -7.69
N ILE A 109 -6.89 -1.07 -6.86
CA ILE A 109 -7.55 -2.32 -7.26
C ILE A 109 -8.58 -2.09 -8.35
N THR A 110 -9.52 -1.16 -8.17
CA THR A 110 -10.61 -0.91 -9.13
C THR A 110 -10.08 -0.61 -10.54
N SER A 111 -9.06 0.25 -10.65
CA SER A 111 -8.47 0.61 -11.95
C SER A 111 -7.71 -0.55 -12.59
N MET A 112 -7.06 -1.39 -11.79
CA MET A 112 -6.32 -2.55 -12.28
C MET A 112 -7.25 -3.69 -12.70
N VAL A 113 -8.36 -3.90 -11.99
CA VAL A 113 -9.43 -4.83 -12.39
C VAL A 113 -10.06 -4.37 -13.70
N ALA A 114 -10.39 -3.08 -13.83
CA ALA A 114 -10.93 -2.53 -15.07
C ALA A 114 -9.94 -2.65 -16.24
N GLY A 115 -8.63 -2.59 -15.98
CA GLY A 115 -7.55 -2.84 -16.94
C GLY A 115 -7.31 -4.32 -17.24
N GLY A 116 -7.99 -5.25 -16.57
CA GLY A 116 -7.81 -6.70 -16.73
C GLY A 116 -6.45 -7.21 -16.25
N ALA A 117 -5.77 -6.48 -15.37
CA ALA A 117 -4.41 -6.77 -14.95
C ALA A 117 -4.30 -7.72 -13.74
N LEU A 118 -5.39 -7.89 -12.99
CA LEU A 118 -5.40 -8.70 -11.77
C LEU A 118 -6.06 -10.05 -11.99
N TYR A 119 -5.42 -11.09 -11.47
CA TYR A 119 -5.99 -12.45 -11.40
C TYR A 119 -6.99 -12.53 -10.24
N GLU A 120 -8.13 -13.17 -10.46
CA GLU A 120 -9.15 -13.45 -9.45
C GLU A 120 -8.64 -14.49 -8.46
N ILE A 121 -8.71 -14.21 -7.17
CA ILE A 121 -8.31 -15.13 -6.10
C ILE A 121 -9.40 -16.20 -5.93
N GLU A 122 -9.02 -17.48 -6.10
CA GLU A 122 -9.97 -18.59 -6.06
C GLU A 122 -10.29 -19.08 -4.65
N ASP A 123 -9.30 -19.02 -3.72
CA ASP A 123 -9.45 -19.53 -2.35
C ASP A 123 -9.98 -18.46 -1.39
N VAL A 124 -11.10 -17.86 -1.76
CA VAL A 124 -11.75 -16.76 -1.03
C VAL A 124 -12.08 -17.13 0.42
N ASP A 125 -12.52 -18.36 0.67
CA ASP A 125 -12.90 -18.80 2.01
C ASP A 125 -11.70 -18.90 2.96
N ALA A 126 -10.54 -19.30 2.47
CA ALA A 126 -9.30 -19.30 3.25
C ALA A 126 -8.86 -17.89 3.61
N VAL A 127 -8.90 -16.96 2.66
CA VAL A 127 -8.57 -15.55 2.87
C VAL A 127 -9.54 -14.93 3.88
N LYS A 128 -10.85 -15.07 3.70
CA LYS A 128 -11.86 -14.56 4.65
C LYS A 128 -11.71 -15.08 6.07
N LYS A 129 -11.19 -16.28 6.24
CA LYS A 129 -10.97 -16.87 7.56
C LYS A 129 -9.69 -16.36 8.22
N ALA A 130 -8.70 -15.98 7.44
CA ALA A 130 -7.36 -15.61 7.92
C ALA A 130 -7.22 -14.11 8.17
N ASP A 131 -7.97 -13.28 7.44
CA ASP A 131 -7.73 -11.85 7.31
C ASP A 131 -8.87 -10.97 7.85
N ASP A 132 -8.60 -9.67 7.98
CA ASP A 132 -9.57 -8.65 8.40
C ASP A 132 -10.71 -8.53 7.39
N GLU A 133 -11.96 -8.52 7.86
CA GLU A 133 -13.15 -8.45 7.02
C GLU A 133 -13.16 -7.20 6.11
N GLY A 134 -12.75 -6.04 6.67
CA GLY A 134 -12.67 -4.81 5.89
C GLY A 134 -11.59 -4.85 4.81
N ALA A 135 -10.47 -5.55 5.05
CA ALA A 135 -9.44 -5.74 4.04
C ALA A 135 -9.94 -6.64 2.90
N VAL A 136 -10.67 -7.70 3.22
CA VAL A 136 -11.26 -8.57 2.20
C VAL A 136 -12.34 -7.84 1.40
N GLU A 137 -13.18 -7.04 2.06
CA GLU A 137 -14.21 -6.23 1.40
C GLU A 137 -13.59 -5.22 0.42
N ALA A 138 -12.56 -4.49 0.85
CA ALA A 138 -11.90 -3.49 0.02
C ALA A 138 -11.20 -4.07 -1.22
N ALA A 139 -10.77 -5.34 -1.18
CA ALA A 139 -10.21 -6.05 -2.34
C ALA A 139 -11.25 -6.80 -3.18
N THR A 140 -12.53 -6.69 -2.84
CA THR A 140 -13.62 -7.39 -3.54
C THR A 140 -14.34 -6.44 -4.50
N ILE A 141 -14.22 -6.68 -5.80
CA ILE A 141 -14.88 -5.92 -6.86
C ILE A 141 -15.88 -6.86 -7.56
N ASP A 142 -17.13 -6.46 -7.67
CA ASP A 142 -18.21 -7.26 -8.30
C ASP A 142 -18.31 -8.69 -7.74
N GLY A 143 -18.07 -8.84 -6.43
CA GLY A 143 -18.15 -10.12 -5.72
C GLY A 143 -16.94 -11.04 -5.89
N LYS A 144 -15.87 -10.59 -6.53
CA LYS A 144 -14.63 -11.30 -6.80
C LYS A 144 -13.46 -10.66 -6.03
N LEU A 145 -12.64 -11.49 -5.41
CA LEU A 145 -11.47 -11.05 -4.66
C LEU A 145 -10.24 -10.94 -5.57
N TYR A 146 -9.46 -9.84 -5.49
CA TYR A 146 -8.33 -9.56 -6.37
C TYR A 146 -7.01 -9.29 -5.66
N GLY A 147 -6.92 -9.51 -4.37
CA GLY A 147 -5.66 -9.36 -3.63
C GLY A 147 -5.67 -10.12 -2.31
N TYR A 148 -4.50 -10.62 -1.93
CA TYR A 148 -4.28 -11.19 -0.60
C TYR A 148 -3.93 -10.06 0.36
N PRO A 149 -4.70 -9.84 1.46
CA PRO A 149 -4.39 -8.80 2.42
C PRO A 149 -2.97 -8.94 3.00
N LEU A 150 -2.22 -7.84 3.00
CA LEU A 150 -0.86 -7.77 3.54
C LEU A 150 -0.82 -6.96 4.83
N THR A 151 -1.40 -5.74 4.80
CA THR A 151 -1.53 -4.89 5.99
C THR A 151 -2.89 -4.19 6.03
N ALA A 152 -3.33 -3.82 7.25
CA ALA A 152 -4.57 -3.08 7.50
C ALA A 152 -4.29 -1.69 8.10
N ASP A 153 -3.10 -1.14 7.86
CA ASP A 153 -2.59 0.07 8.50
C ASP A 153 -2.13 1.14 7.49
N ASN A 154 -2.54 1.05 6.23
CA ASN A 154 -2.18 2.02 5.20
C ASN A 154 -2.84 3.39 5.45
N GLY A 155 -2.25 4.15 6.36
CA GLY A 155 -2.73 5.46 6.78
C GLY A 155 -1.58 6.35 7.25
N TYR A 156 -1.90 7.61 7.57
CA TYR A 156 -0.94 8.60 8.05
C TYR A 156 -1.46 9.32 9.28
N PHE A 157 -0.53 9.84 10.07
CA PHE A 157 -0.81 10.57 11.31
C PHE A 157 0.30 11.58 11.61
N MET A 158 0.19 12.29 12.73
CA MET A 158 1.18 13.28 13.16
C MET A 158 2.24 12.62 14.04
N TYR A 159 3.49 12.68 13.59
CA TYR A 159 4.68 12.42 14.40
C TYR A 159 5.15 13.70 15.08
N TYR A 160 5.62 13.63 16.32
CA TYR A 160 6.18 14.79 17.02
C TYR A 160 7.26 14.39 18.03
N ASN A 161 8.21 15.27 18.24
CA ASN A 161 9.28 15.07 19.21
C ASN A 161 8.88 15.68 20.56
N LYS A 162 8.77 14.83 21.59
CA LYS A 162 8.32 15.20 22.95
C LYS A 162 9.26 16.19 23.67
N ASN A 163 10.48 16.40 23.20
CA ASN A 163 11.35 17.46 23.73
C ASN A 163 10.83 18.87 23.39
N TYR A 164 10.01 19.00 22.37
CA TYR A 164 9.48 20.29 21.91
C TYR A 164 7.98 20.45 22.17
N PHE A 165 7.24 19.34 22.23
CA PHE A 165 5.79 19.36 22.33
C PHE A 165 5.32 18.52 23.52
N SER A 166 4.44 19.10 24.34
CA SER A 166 3.60 18.33 25.27
C SER A 166 2.37 17.78 24.57
N ASP A 167 1.64 16.87 25.23
CA ASP A 167 0.40 16.30 24.69
C ASP A 167 -0.69 17.37 24.44
N SER A 168 -0.66 18.50 25.15
CA SER A 168 -1.59 19.61 24.90
C SER A 168 -1.20 20.44 23.68
N ASP A 169 0.07 20.52 23.34
CA ASP A 169 0.57 21.33 22.22
C ASP A 169 0.23 20.74 20.86
N VAL A 170 0.01 19.43 20.79
CA VAL A 170 -0.29 18.70 19.54
C VAL A 170 -1.76 18.68 19.17
N ALA A 171 -2.62 19.42 19.91
CA ALA A 171 -4.04 19.47 19.64
C ALA A 171 -4.40 20.29 18.38
N THR A 172 -3.60 21.32 18.06
CA THR A 172 -3.84 22.21 16.92
C THR A 172 -2.58 22.38 16.08
N LEU A 173 -2.75 22.34 14.75
CA LEU A 173 -1.66 22.54 13.79
C LEU A 173 -1.06 23.96 13.92
N ASP A 174 -1.92 24.97 14.15
CA ASP A 174 -1.47 26.35 14.33
C ASP A 174 -0.51 26.48 15.50
N GLY A 175 -0.84 25.87 16.65
CA GLY A 175 0.02 25.88 17.85
C GLY A 175 1.33 25.15 17.63
N MET A 176 1.27 23.98 16.96
CA MET A 176 2.49 23.23 16.62
C MET A 176 3.42 24.02 15.70
N LEU A 177 2.87 24.71 14.68
CA LEU A 177 3.64 25.54 13.77
C LEU A 177 4.30 26.74 14.48
N ASP A 178 3.60 27.36 15.42
CA ASP A 178 4.15 28.48 16.20
C ASP A 178 5.29 28.02 17.10
N ILE A 179 5.16 26.84 17.74
CA ILE A 179 6.23 26.22 18.54
C ILE A 179 7.44 25.87 17.66
N ALA A 180 7.21 25.24 16.50
CA ALA A 180 8.28 24.89 15.58
C ALA A 180 9.04 26.14 15.12
N GLY A 181 8.32 27.19 14.67
CA GLY A 181 8.91 28.45 14.24
C GLY A 181 9.68 29.17 15.35
N ALA A 182 9.16 29.20 16.58
CA ALA A 182 9.82 29.80 17.74
C ALA A 182 11.16 29.10 18.09
N ASN A 183 11.27 27.81 17.78
CA ASN A 183 12.50 27.03 17.98
C ASN A 183 13.44 27.03 16.77
N GLY A 184 13.09 27.75 15.67
CA GLY A 184 13.85 27.70 14.42
C GLY A 184 13.86 26.31 13.78
N LYS A 185 12.77 25.55 13.97
CA LYS A 185 12.56 24.19 13.50
C LYS A 185 11.32 24.12 12.61
N TYR A 186 11.05 22.93 12.05
CA TYR A 186 9.95 22.74 11.12
C TYR A 186 8.99 21.61 11.54
N LEU A 187 7.73 21.84 11.25
CA LEU A 187 6.71 20.83 11.05
C LEU A 187 6.50 20.66 9.55
N THR A 188 6.39 19.43 9.09
CA THR A 188 6.36 19.12 7.66
C THR A 188 5.15 18.29 7.26
N MET A 189 4.78 18.39 6.00
CA MET A 189 3.81 17.55 5.31
C MET A 189 4.10 17.60 3.82
N ASP A 190 3.92 16.50 3.10
CA ASP A 190 4.08 16.46 1.64
C ASP A 190 2.81 16.96 0.94
N TRP A 191 2.84 18.21 0.50
CA TRP A 191 1.75 18.84 -0.23
C TRP A 191 1.81 18.62 -1.75
N SER A 192 2.78 17.88 -2.25
CA SER A 192 2.80 17.43 -3.63
C SER A 192 1.88 16.22 -3.86
N SER A 193 1.45 15.55 -2.80
CA SER A 193 0.61 14.36 -2.82
C SER A 193 -0.83 14.65 -2.45
N GLY A 194 -1.77 14.33 -3.34
CA GLY A 194 -3.21 14.38 -3.07
C GLY A 194 -3.65 13.50 -1.89
N TRP A 195 -2.90 12.42 -1.61
CA TRP A 195 -3.07 11.55 -0.46
C TRP A 195 -3.06 12.33 0.87
N TYR A 196 -2.05 13.17 1.07
CA TYR A 196 -1.96 13.99 2.29
C TYR A 196 -2.88 15.20 2.24
N LEU A 197 -3.08 15.82 1.06
CA LEU A 197 -3.92 17.03 0.92
C LEU A 197 -5.37 16.80 1.31
N TYR A 198 -5.88 15.58 1.14
CA TYR A 198 -7.23 15.23 1.57
C TYR A 198 -7.47 15.55 3.04
N SER A 199 -6.45 15.55 3.89
CA SER A 199 -6.58 15.84 5.32
C SER A 199 -7.22 17.19 5.64
N PHE A 200 -7.07 18.16 4.76
CA PHE A 200 -7.68 19.49 4.90
C PHE A 200 -9.14 19.54 4.46
N PHE A 201 -9.55 18.64 3.57
CA PHE A 201 -10.91 18.64 3.01
C PHE A 201 -11.89 17.76 3.79
N GLY A 202 -11.43 16.69 4.41
CA GLY A 202 -12.26 15.88 5.27
C GLY A 202 -12.82 16.67 6.46
N ASN A 203 -14.01 16.34 6.92
CA ASN A 203 -14.77 17.03 8.01
C ASN A 203 -15.16 18.48 7.73
N THR A 204 -15.09 18.96 6.50
CA THR A 204 -15.50 20.32 6.11
C THR A 204 -16.91 20.37 5.54
N GLY A 205 -17.53 19.22 5.29
CA GLY A 205 -18.79 19.12 4.54
C GLY A 205 -18.59 19.14 3.02
N LEU A 206 -17.35 19.30 2.54
CA LEU A 206 -17.00 19.07 1.16
C LEU A 206 -16.77 17.57 0.94
N ASP A 207 -17.17 17.08 -0.21
CA ASP A 207 -17.25 15.66 -0.50
C ASP A 207 -16.35 15.24 -1.64
N PHE A 208 -15.80 14.05 -1.53
CA PHE A 208 -15.01 13.36 -2.54
C PHE A 208 -15.22 11.85 -2.36
N GLY A 209 -15.57 11.15 -3.43
CA GLY A 209 -15.82 9.73 -3.35
C GLY A 209 -16.06 9.10 -4.71
N VAL A 210 -16.33 7.80 -4.67
CA VAL A 210 -16.73 7.01 -5.85
C VAL A 210 -18.24 7.08 -5.99
N ASN A 211 -18.75 7.26 -7.20
CA ASN A 211 -20.18 7.24 -7.50
C ASN A 211 -20.74 5.80 -7.41
N ASP A 212 -22.06 5.68 -7.40
CA ASP A 212 -22.77 4.40 -7.32
C ASP A 212 -22.43 3.42 -8.46
N ASP A 213 -21.83 3.91 -9.55
CA ASP A 213 -21.35 3.08 -10.65
C ASP A 213 -20.04 2.32 -10.33
N GLY A 214 -19.40 2.60 -9.19
CA GLY A 214 -18.15 2.00 -8.75
C GLY A 214 -16.92 2.35 -9.59
N VAL A 215 -17.04 3.25 -10.58
CA VAL A 215 -15.99 3.55 -11.56
C VAL A 215 -15.65 5.03 -11.63
N THR A 216 -16.65 5.92 -11.60
CA THR A 216 -16.44 7.36 -11.69
C THR A 216 -16.40 8.00 -10.31
N ASN A 217 -15.63 9.09 -10.19
CA ASN A 217 -15.53 9.84 -8.94
C ASN A 217 -16.41 11.09 -8.99
N HIS A 218 -16.91 11.49 -7.83
CA HIS A 218 -17.46 12.82 -7.62
C HIS A 218 -16.54 13.64 -6.71
N CYS A 219 -16.54 14.95 -6.92
CA CYS A 219 -15.80 15.90 -6.10
C CYS A 219 -16.49 17.25 -6.11
N ASN A 220 -16.87 17.77 -4.94
CA ASN A 220 -17.50 19.07 -4.82
C ASN A 220 -16.61 20.12 -4.13
N TRP A 221 -15.30 19.95 -4.14
CA TRP A 221 -14.35 20.83 -3.46
C TRP A 221 -14.39 22.29 -3.92
N ASN A 222 -15.02 22.57 -5.05
CA ASN A 222 -15.30 23.92 -5.55
C ASN A 222 -16.70 24.44 -5.16
N ALA A 223 -17.45 23.74 -4.31
CA ALA A 223 -18.76 24.18 -3.86
C ALA A 223 -18.67 25.50 -3.07
N ILE A 224 -19.69 26.33 -3.23
CA ILE A 224 -19.82 27.65 -2.59
C ILE A 224 -21.02 27.76 -1.66
N ILE A 225 -21.80 26.67 -1.54
CA ILE A 225 -23.06 26.63 -0.75
C ILE A 225 -22.89 25.96 0.61
N THR A 226 -21.68 25.46 0.91
CA THR A 226 -21.28 24.84 2.17
C THR A 226 -20.79 25.89 3.16
N ASP A 227 -20.84 25.59 4.48
CA ASP A 227 -20.33 26.50 5.52
C ASP A 227 -18.83 26.77 5.36
N ILE A 228 -18.05 25.72 5.03
CA ILE A 228 -16.68 25.82 4.61
C ILE A 228 -16.60 25.63 3.09
N LYS A 229 -15.95 26.54 2.40
CA LYS A 229 -15.77 26.49 0.94
C LYS A 229 -14.38 26.02 0.60
N GLY A 230 -14.18 25.44 -0.58
CA GLY A 230 -12.84 25.05 -1.05
C GLY A 230 -11.84 26.22 -1.07
N VAL A 231 -12.30 27.44 -1.38
CA VAL A 231 -11.44 28.64 -1.33
C VAL A 231 -11.02 28.98 0.11
N ASP A 232 -11.84 28.70 1.12
CA ASP A 232 -11.46 28.93 2.52
C ASP A 232 -10.37 27.97 2.96
N ILE A 233 -10.44 26.71 2.50
CA ILE A 233 -9.38 25.71 2.72
C ILE A 233 -8.07 26.12 2.02
N ALA A 234 -8.16 26.55 0.76
CA ALA A 234 -6.99 27.04 0.04
C ALA A 234 -6.33 28.25 0.75
N GLN A 235 -7.14 29.16 1.30
CA GLN A 235 -6.63 30.27 2.10
C GLN A 235 -5.96 29.79 3.38
N ALA A 236 -6.58 28.85 4.11
CA ALA A 236 -5.99 28.27 5.31
C ALA A 236 -4.64 27.59 5.01
N MET A 237 -4.53 26.88 3.89
CA MET A 237 -3.26 26.29 3.45
C MET A 237 -2.21 27.35 3.13
N LEU A 238 -2.58 28.46 2.48
CA LEU A 238 -1.66 29.58 2.26
C LEU A 238 -1.19 30.21 3.58
N ASP A 239 -2.09 30.34 4.55
CA ASP A 239 -1.74 30.89 5.87
C ASP A 239 -0.79 29.95 6.62
N ILE A 240 -0.98 28.64 6.52
CA ILE A 240 -0.05 27.62 7.06
C ILE A 240 1.30 27.71 6.34
N ALA A 241 1.33 27.77 5.01
CA ALA A 241 2.56 27.86 4.22
C ALA A 241 3.37 29.13 4.53
N ALA A 242 2.72 30.20 4.95
CA ALA A 242 3.37 31.45 5.37
C ALA A 242 4.01 31.38 6.77
N LYS A 243 3.69 30.37 7.59
CA LYS A 243 4.25 30.20 8.94
C LYS A 243 5.75 29.81 8.88
N PRO A 244 6.63 30.48 9.64
CA PRO A 244 8.06 30.11 9.67
C PRO A 244 8.34 28.66 10.10
N GLY A 245 7.43 28.07 10.88
CA GLY A 245 7.54 26.69 11.35
C GLY A 245 7.05 25.65 10.34
N PHE A 246 6.55 26.02 9.17
CA PHE A 246 6.12 25.07 8.14
C PHE A 246 7.20 24.86 7.06
N LYS A 247 7.36 23.61 6.67
CA LYS A 247 8.18 23.23 5.50
C LYS A 247 7.49 22.11 4.74
N ASN A 248 7.21 22.32 3.46
CA ASN A 248 6.79 21.22 2.58
C ASN A 248 7.99 20.34 2.28
N CYS A 249 7.88 19.03 2.48
CA CYS A 249 8.92 18.08 2.07
C CYS A 249 8.35 16.68 1.82
N VAL A 250 8.95 15.99 0.87
CA VAL A 250 8.68 14.58 0.55
C VAL A 250 9.28 13.65 1.60
N GLN A 251 8.96 12.36 1.55
CA GLN A 251 9.31 11.37 2.57
C GLN A 251 10.80 11.33 2.92
N ASP A 252 11.68 11.28 1.94
CA ASP A 252 13.13 11.19 2.17
C ASP A 252 13.68 12.43 2.88
N ASP A 253 13.21 13.61 2.47
CA ASP A 253 13.56 14.88 3.12
C ASP A 253 13.01 14.96 4.55
N PHE A 254 11.84 14.36 4.80
CA PHE A 254 11.27 14.27 6.15
C PHE A 254 12.18 13.46 7.07
N ILE A 255 12.57 12.25 6.68
CA ILE A 255 13.45 11.38 7.47
C ILE A 255 14.82 12.03 7.65
N ALA A 256 15.40 12.64 6.61
CA ALA A 256 16.66 13.37 6.72
C ALA A 256 16.58 14.54 7.70
N GLY A 257 15.50 15.31 7.67
CA GLY A 257 15.30 16.43 8.59
C GLY A 257 14.99 15.99 10.03
N VAL A 258 14.37 14.82 10.24
CA VAL A 258 14.26 14.20 11.58
C VAL A 258 15.64 13.83 12.09
N GLN A 259 16.51 13.26 11.26
CA GLN A 259 17.85 12.81 11.62
C GLN A 259 18.79 13.98 11.94
N ASP A 260 18.73 15.09 11.18
CA ASP A 260 19.55 16.28 11.42
C ASP A 260 18.96 17.20 12.50
N GLY A 261 17.76 16.91 12.99
CA GLY A 261 17.07 17.66 14.03
C GLY A 261 16.46 18.98 13.55
N SER A 262 16.36 19.24 12.26
CA SER A 262 15.66 20.41 11.70
C SER A 262 14.15 20.25 11.73
N ILE A 263 13.64 19.01 11.60
CA ILE A 263 12.23 18.66 11.65
C ILE A 263 11.92 18.04 13.01
N ILE A 264 10.95 18.61 13.70
CA ILE A 264 10.51 18.18 15.04
C ILE A 264 9.08 17.67 15.09
N ALA A 265 8.34 17.82 13.99
CA ALA A 265 7.02 17.22 13.79
C ALA A 265 6.75 17.04 12.29
N GLY A 266 5.84 16.11 11.95
CA GLY A 266 5.44 15.95 10.55
C GLY A 266 4.33 14.93 10.37
N VAL A 267 3.56 15.13 9.32
CA VAL A 267 2.55 14.17 8.86
C VAL A 267 3.21 13.19 7.91
N SER A 268 3.14 11.91 8.25
CA SER A 268 3.66 10.84 7.39
C SER A 268 2.94 9.52 7.69
N GLY A 269 3.14 8.54 6.82
CA GLY A 269 2.52 7.24 6.94
C GLY A 269 3.10 6.35 8.04
N CYS A 270 2.33 5.33 8.41
CA CYS A 270 2.71 4.35 9.44
C CYS A 270 4.04 3.63 9.13
N TRP A 271 4.42 3.49 7.86
CA TRP A 271 5.67 2.87 7.43
C TRP A 271 6.93 3.56 7.95
N ASN A 272 6.85 4.86 8.31
CA ASN A 272 7.97 5.58 8.90
C ASN A 272 8.08 5.43 10.44
N ALA A 273 7.12 4.78 11.10
CA ALA A 273 7.05 4.73 12.56
C ALA A 273 8.29 4.11 13.21
N ALA A 274 8.76 2.99 12.67
CA ALA A 274 9.95 2.31 13.19
C ALA A 274 11.20 3.19 13.07
N LYS A 275 11.38 3.84 11.91
CA LYS A 275 12.54 4.70 11.65
C LYS A 275 12.54 5.96 12.49
N ILE A 276 11.40 6.62 12.63
CA ILE A 276 11.29 7.82 13.47
C ILE A 276 11.48 7.46 14.96
N LYS A 277 10.95 6.30 15.39
CA LYS A 277 11.16 5.78 16.75
C LYS A 277 12.64 5.49 17.02
N GLU A 278 13.37 4.95 16.06
CA GLU A 278 14.82 4.75 16.16
C GLU A 278 15.55 6.09 16.36
N LEU A 279 15.17 7.11 15.58
CA LEU A 279 15.85 8.41 15.58
C LEU A 279 15.53 9.27 16.82
N TRP A 280 14.28 9.27 17.30
CA TRP A 280 13.88 10.07 18.46
C TRP A 280 13.92 9.31 19.79
N GLY A 281 14.01 7.97 19.77
CA GLY A 281 14.07 7.16 20.99
C GLY A 281 12.87 7.37 21.91
N ASP A 282 13.13 7.80 23.16
CA ASP A 282 12.09 8.05 24.17
C ASP A 282 11.29 9.33 23.90
N ASP A 283 11.81 10.22 23.07
CA ASP A 283 11.15 11.47 22.68
C ASP A 283 10.15 11.28 21.53
N TYR A 284 10.03 10.04 21.00
CA TYR A 284 9.05 9.71 19.97
C TYR A 284 7.63 9.91 20.47
N GLY A 285 6.85 10.70 19.74
CA GLY A 285 5.42 10.88 19.90
C GLY A 285 4.68 10.64 18.58
N ALA A 286 3.49 10.08 18.69
CA ALA A 286 2.58 9.88 17.57
C ALA A 286 1.14 10.12 18.04
N VAL A 287 0.37 10.87 17.25
CA VAL A 287 -0.99 11.25 17.59
C VAL A 287 -1.83 11.36 16.31
N LYS A 288 -3.16 11.24 16.43
CA LYS A 288 -4.06 11.58 15.32
C LYS A 288 -3.75 12.98 14.81
N LEU A 289 -4.08 13.27 13.55
CA LEU A 289 -3.92 14.61 12.99
C LEU A 289 -4.58 15.67 13.88
N PRO A 290 -3.95 16.83 14.06
CA PRO A 290 -4.52 17.94 14.86
C PRO A 290 -5.71 18.59 14.16
N THR A 291 -6.34 19.57 14.82
CA THR A 291 -7.21 20.52 14.15
C THR A 291 -6.40 21.62 13.46
N TYR A 292 -6.98 22.27 12.46
CA TYR A 292 -6.43 23.48 11.83
C TYR A 292 -7.49 24.57 11.74
N THR A 293 -7.06 25.81 11.67
CA THR A 293 -7.98 26.95 11.54
C THR A 293 -8.37 27.15 10.08
N CYS A 294 -9.68 27.09 9.80
CA CYS A 294 -10.26 27.37 8.49
C CYS A 294 -11.54 28.19 8.66
N ALA A 295 -11.64 29.33 7.96
CA ALA A 295 -12.79 30.24 8.04
C ALA A 295 -13.20 30.62 9.48
N GLY A 296 -12.22 30.78 10.38
CA GLY A 296 -12.41 31.10 11.80
C GLY A 296 -12.90 29.95 12.67
N GLN A 297 -12.92 28.73 12.16
CA GLN A 297 -13.31 27.51 12.88
C GLN A 297 -12.10 26.56 13.03
N GLN A 298 -12.13 25.71 14.07
CA GLN A 298 -11.19 24.60 14.22
C GLN A 298 -11.75 23.35 13.55
N ILE A 299 -11.14 22.93 12.46
CA ILE A 299 -11.54 21.75 11.69
C ILE A 299 -10.59 20.59 12.00
N GLN A 300 -11.14 19.44 12.39
CA GLN A 300 -10.34 18.23 12.58
C GLN A 300 -9.82 17.75 11.23
N MET A 301 -8.50 17.69 11.06
CA MET A 301 -7.89 17.10 9.88
C MET A 301 -8.23 15.61 9.79
N SER A 302 -8.43 15.12 8.58
CA SER A 302 -8.79 13.73 8.30
C SER A 302 -7.59 12.92 7.82
N SER A 303 -7.67 11.61 7.97
CA SER A 303 -6.70 10.64 7.46
C SER A 303 -7.44 9.54 6.71
N PHE A 304 -6.74 8.82 5.84
CA PHE A 304 -7.27 7.61 5.25
C PHE A 304 -7.09 6.42 6.20
N LYS A 305 -8.03 5.47 6.13
CA LYS A 305 -7.86 4.10 6.53
C LYS A 305 -7.75 3.29 5.25
N GLY A 306 -6.66 2.60 5.05
CA GLY A 306 -6.41 1.83 3.85
C GLY A 306 -5.75 0.50 4.14
N TYR A 307 -5.61 -0.28 3.10
CA TYR A 307 -5.07 -1.64 3.12
C TYR A 307 -4.03 -1.81 2.02
N LYS A 308 -3.09 -2.72 2.23
CA LYS A 308 -2.15 -3.17 1.20
C LYS A 308 -2.34 -4.65 0.94
N TYR A 309 -2.05 -5.06 -0.28
CA TYR A 309 -2.25 -6.42 -0.77
C TYR A 309 -1.05 -6.91 -1.55
N MET A 310 -0.90 -8.24 -1.59
CA MET A 310 -0.17 -8.90 -2.67
C MET A 310 -1.17 -9.32 -3.74
N ALA A 311 -1.00 -8.81 -4.93
CA ALA A 311 -1.83 -9.12 -6.09
C ALA A 311 -1.11 -10.07 -7.05
N VAL A 312 -1.87 -10.77 -7.87
CA VAL A 312 -1.36 -11.69 -8.88
C VAL A 312 -1.69 -11.13 -10.26
N ASN A 313 -0.69 -11.12 -11.15
CA ASN A 313 -0.84 -10.71 -12.54
C ASN A 313 -1.74 -11.70 -13.29
N ALA A 314 -2.64 -11.19 -14.10
CA ALA A 314 -3.54 -12.00 -14.91
C ALA A 314 -2.89 -12.62 -16.17
N TYR A 315 -1.62 -12.32 -16.51
CA TYR A 315 -0.94 -12.68 -17.75
C TYR A 315 0.29 -13.56 -17.55
#